data_fd4c9307e8fdb83a38bf644b32e28eb0
#
_entry.id   fd4c9307e8fdb83a38bf644b32e28eb0
#
_cell.length_a   1.000
_cell.length_b   1.000
_cell.length_c   1.000
_cell.angle_alpha   90.00
_cell.angle_beta   90.00
_cell.angle_gamma   90.00
#
_symmetry.space_group_name_H-M   'P 1'
#
loop_
_entity.id
_entity.type
_entity.pdbx_description
1 polymer ?
#
loop_
_entity_poly.entity_id
_entity_poly.type
_entity_poly.pdbx_seq_one_letter_code
_entity_poly.pdbx_strand_id
1 'polypeptide(L)'
;MTRHSDITMYHEDRRITDPAVIRSILGMSEVAVIAIHDEPWPYIVPMNFGFEWEEGGRLVLWLHMAVRGHRIDLIRQDPNVAVNINVFLDRAGHKPYRNESHDYRSVSVFGRAEIIMPDREEEFLHGLECLCRNTGRYKGPLKMTDDWKKRLRMLKITADEVTAKAQYPVSGIQEAMMPPQEQR
;
A
#
# COMPACT_ATOMS: atom_id res chain seq x y z
N MET A 1 6.11 -8.36 -22.17
CA MET A 1 4.95 -8.16 -21.30
C MET A 1 4.80 -6.66 -21.10
N THR A 2 3.64 -6.07 -21.38
CA THR A 2 3.42 -4.61 -21.21
C THR A 2 3.38 -4.29 -19.72
N ARG A 3 4.16 -3.31 -19.26
CA ARG A 3 4.12 -2.84 -17.88
C ARG A 3 2.84 -2.03 -17.64
N HIS A 4 2.29 -2.07 -16.45
CA HIS A 4 1.13 -1.25 -16.09
C HIS A 4 1.48 0.25 -16.09
N SER A 5 2.74 0.60 -15.81
CA SER A 5 3.26 1.97 -15.93
C SER A 5 3.27 2.51 -17.36
N ASP A 6 3.32 1.62 -18.35
CA ASP A 6 3.37 1.98 -19.78
C ASP A 6 1.96 2.13 -20.39
N ILE A 7 0.91 1.78 -19.63
CA ILE A 7 -0.47 1.93 -20.08
C ILE A 7 -0.85 3.41 -19.99
N THR A 8 -1.27 3.97 -21.12
CA THR A 8 -1.80 5.35 -21.17
C THR A 8 -3.07 5.43 -20.32
N MET A 9 -3.07 6.30 -19.32
CA MET A 9 -4.25 6.56 -18.50
C MET A 9 -5.25 7.41 -19.29
N TYR A 10 -6.55 7.17 -19.09
CA TYR A 10 -7.60 8.00 -19.70
C TYR A 10 -7.46 9.49 -19.31
N HIS A 11 -7.01 9.75 -18.08
CA HIS A 11 -6.67 11.07 -17.57
C HIS A 11 -5.19 11.09 -17.17
N GLU A 12 -4.31 11.34 -18.15
CA GLU A 12 -2.87 11.35 -17.94
C GLU A 12 -2.42 12.53 -17.05
N ASP A 13 -3.17 13.63 -17.09
CA ASP A 13 -3.02 14.80 -16.21
C ASP A 13 -3.17 14.49 -14.71
N ARG A 14 -3.75 13.35 -14.38
CA ARG A 14 -3.93 12.86 -12.99
C ARG A 14 -2.80 11.96 -12.51
N ARG A 15 -1.87 11.61 -13.37
CA ARG A 15 -0.75 10.73 -13.01
C ARG A 15 0.18 11.45 -12.04
N ILE A 16 0.62 10.71 -11.00
CA ILE A 16 1.62 11.15 -10.04
C ILE A 16 2.88 10.30 -10.26
N THR A 17 4.01 10.96 -10.48
CA THR A 17 5.31 10.30 -10.71
C THR A 17 6.34 10.66 -9.64
N ASP A 18 6.12 11.71 -8.84
CA ASP A 18 7.02 12.12 -7.77
C ASP A 18 6.98 11.11 -6.60
N PRO A 19 8.10 10.42 -6.30
CA PRO A 19 8.16 9.46 -5.20
C PRO A 19 7.85 10.08 -3.82
N ALA A 20 8.16 11.36 -3.62
CA ALA A 20 7.88 12.04 -2.36
C ALA A 20 6.38 12.26 -2.18
N VAL A 21 5.65 12.59 -3.24
CA VAL A 21 4.19 12.69 -3.25
C VAL A 21 3.56 11.29 -3.03
N ILE A 22 4.06 10.27 -3.71
CA ILE A 22 3.59 8.88 -3.51
C ILE A 22 3.77 8.47 -2.05
N ARG A 23 4.93 8.77 -1.45
CA ARG A 23 5.23 8.50 -0.04
C ARG A 23 4.20 9.16 0.89
N SER A 24 3.87 10.43 0.65
CA SER A 24 2.88 11.14 1.46
C SER A 24 1.49 10.51 1.36
N ILE A 25 1.07 10.08 0.17
CA ILE A 25 -0.22 9.41 -0.03
C ILE A 25 -0.27 8.07 0.71
N LEU A 26 0.80 7.26 0.65
CA LEU A 26 0.87 6.01 1.40
C LEU A 26 0.74 6.22 2.91
N GLY A 27 1.36 7.28 3.44
CA GLY A 27 1.28 7.64 4.86
C GLY A 27 -0.10 8.14 5.32
N MET A 28 -1.02 8.46 4.39
CA MET A 28 -2.39 8.89 4.69
C MET A 28 -3.35 7.70 4.87
N SER A 29 -2.95 6.48 4.57
CA SER A 29 -3.78 5.27 4.68
C SER A 29 -3.14 4.23 5.59
N GLU A 30 -3.95 3.57 6.38
CA GLU A 30 -3.53 2.40 7.19
C GLU A 30 -3.88 1.07 6.51
N VAL A 31 -4.68 1.11 5.44
CA VAL A 31 -5.23 -0.09 4.80
C VAL A 31 -4.85 -0.16 3.33
N ALA A 32 -4.31 -1.30 2.93
CA ALA A 32 -4.08 -1.70 1.56
C ALA A 32 -5.03 -2.84 1.18
N VAL A 33 -5.53 -2.83 -0.04
CA VAL A 33 -6.32 -3.93 -0.62
C VAL A 33 -5.41 -4.74 -1.52
N ILE A 34 -5.24 -6.02 -1.22
CA ILE A 34 -4.36 -6.92 -1.97
C ILE A 34 -5.22 -7.84 -2.83
N ALA A 35 -4.89 -7.95 -4.10
CA ALA A 35 -5.41 -8.94 -5.03
C ALA A 35 -4.35 -10.00 -5.31
N ILE A 36 -4.71 -11.27 -5.09
CA ILE A 36 -3.87 -12.45 -5.28
C ILE A 36 -4.55 -13.32 -6.33
N HIS A 37 -3.75 -13.93 -7.20
CA HIS A 37 -4.28 -14.82 -8.23
C HIS A 37 -5.02 -16.01 -7.59
N ASP A 38 -6.26 -16.23 -8.03
CA ASP A 38 -7.13 -17.35 -7.63
C ASP A 38 -8.16 -17.57 -8.74
N GLU A 39 -8.72 -18.76 -8.82
CA GLU A 39 -9.69 -19.16 -9.85
C GLU A 39 -11.05 -19.50 -9.22
N PRO A 40 -12.16 -19.08 -9.82
CA PRO A 40 -12.31 -18.27 -11.05
C PRO A 40 -12.26 -16.76 -10.78
N TRP A 41 -12.09 -16.32 -9.54
CA TRP A 41 -12.08 -14.92 -9.13
C TRP A 41 -10.82 -14.59 -8.34
N PRO A 42 -10.17 -13.45 -8.59
CA PRO A 42 -9.06 -13.00 -7.75
C PRO A 42 -9.46 -12.96 -6.26
N TYR A 43 -8.61 -13.50 -5.40
CA TYR A 43 -8.77 -13.36 -3.95
C TYR A 43 -8.39 -11.96 -3.51
N ILE A 44 -9.34 -11.22 -2.95
CA ILE A 44 -9.16 -9.82 -2.57
C ILE A 44 -9.29 -9.69 -1.05
N VAL A 45 -8.32 -9.01 -0.40
CA VAL A 45 -8.34 -8.83 1.05
C VAL A 45 -7.78 -7.47 1.47
N PRO A 46 -8.49 -6.70 2.32
CA PRO A 46 -7.96 -5.52 2.97
C PRO A 46 -7.05 -5.91 4.14
N MET A 47 -5.92 -5.22 4.29
CA MET A 47 -4.95 -5.45 5.37
C MET A 47 -4.30 -4.15 5.80
N ASN A 48 -3.98 -4.03 7.10
CA ASN A 48 -3.09 -2.97 7.54
C ASN A 48 -1.69 -3.19 6.95
N PHE A 49 -1.02 -2.10 6.61
CA PHE A 49 0.30 -2.14 6.02
C PHE A 49 1.26 -1.10 6.61
N GLY A 50 2.55 -1.38 6.49
CA GLY A 50 3.63 -0.40 6.59
C GLY A 50 4.35 -0.33 5.25
N PHE A 51 5.21 0.66 5.08
CA PHE A 51 5.97 0.82 3.85
C PHE A 51 7.32 1.47 4.08
N GLU A 52 8.23 1.21 3.18
CA GLU A 52 9.54 1.86 3.10
C GLU A 52 10.06 1.87 1.68
N TRP A 53 11.13 2.64 1.44
CA TRP A 53 11.94 2.55 0.23
C TRP A 53 13.28 1.95 0.58
N GLU A 54 13.64 0.85 -0.07
CA GLU A 54 14.97 0.25 0.01
C GLU A 54 16.02 1.17 -0.65
N GLU A 55 17.28 0.94 -0.32
CA GLU A 55 18.40 1.50 -1.07
C GLU A 55 18.27 1.13 -2.55
N GLY A 56 18.26 2.11 -3.45
CA GLY A 56 17.94 1.92 -4.87
C GLY A 56 16.53 2.34 -5.25
N GLY A 57 15.71 2.83 -4.31
CA GLY A 57 14.43 3.49 -4.60
C GLY A 57 13.25 2.55 -4.86
N ARG A 58 13.36 1.27 -4.51
CA ARG A 58 12.27 0.31 -4.65
C ARG A 58 11.33 0.38 -3.44
N LEU A 59 10.03 0.49 -3.71
CA LEU A 59 9.01 0.46 -2.66
C LEU A 59 8.82 -0.96 -2.13
N VAL A 60 8.78 -1.09 -0.81
CA VAL A 60 8.41 -2.31 -0.09
C VAL A 60 7.21 -2.04 0.79
N LEU A 61 6.24 -2.95 0.75
CA LEU A 61 5.10 -2.97 1.66
C LEU A 61 5.24 -4.12 2.64
N TRP A 62 4.95 -3.83 3.91
CA TRP A 62 5.00 -4.78 5.01
C TRP A 62 3.62 -4.98 5.61
N LEU A 63 3.18 -6.23 5.68
CA LEU A 63 1.89 -6.61 6.23
C LEU A 63 2.06 -7.78 7.18
N HIS A 64 1.09 -8.00 8.07
CA HIS A 64 1.09 -9.21 8.89
C HIS A 64 -0.12 -10.08 8.56
N MET A 65 0.03 -11.38 8.76
CA MET A 65 -1.03 -12.35 8.51
C MET A 65 -0.96 -13.52 9.49
N ALA A 66 -2.03 -14.31 9.57
CA ALA A 66 -2.07 -15.55 10.33
C ALA A 66 -1.12 -16.58 9.74
N VAL A 67 -0.82 -17.62 10.51
CA VAL A 67 0.13 -18.69 10.13
C VAL A 67 -0.42 -19.70 9.12
N ARG A 68 -1.73 -19.67 8.85
CA ARG A 68 -2.44 -20.58 7.93
C ARG A 68 -3.64 -19.88 7.30
N GLY A 69 -4.10 -20.42 6.18
CA GLY A 69 -5.28 -19.95 5.46
C GLY A 69 -5.02 -19.85 3.96
N HIS A 70 -6.10 -19.81 3.19
CA HIS A 70 -6.11 -19.83 1.72
C HIS A 70 -5.12 -18.85 1.08
N ARG A 71 -5.04 -17.63 1.59
CA ARG A 71 -4.10 -16.60 1.13
C ARG A 71 -2.64 -17.05 1.13
N ILE A 72 -2.22 -17.82 2.16
CA ILE A 72 -0.84 -18.33 2.25
C ILE A 72 -0.58 -19.34 1.13
N ASP A 73 -1.55 -20.20 0.88
CA ASP A 73 -1.45 -21.22 -0.15
C ASP A 73 -1.39 -20.61 -1.54
N LEU A 74 -2.21 -19.58 -1.79
CA LEU A 74 -2.18 -18.82 -3.04
C LEU A 74 -0.84 -18.11 -3.27
N ILE A 75 -0.31 -17.41 -2.27
CA ILE A 75 1.00 -16.72 -2.36
C ILE A 75 2.14 -17.71 -2.61
N ARG A 76 2.06 -18.93 -2.06
CA ARG A 76 3.06 -19.96 -2.32
C ARG A 76 2.98 -20.51 -3.74
N GLN A 77 1.79 -20.56 -4.33
CA GLN A 77 1.58 -21.00 -5.70
C GLN A 77 2.00 -19.94 -6.70
N ASP A 78 1.58 -18.69 -6.49
CA ASP A 78 1.94 -17.53 -7.30
C ASP A 78 2.22 -16.32 -6.40
N PRO A 79 3.48 -15.88 -6.30
CA PRO A 79 3.84 -14.75 -5.46
C PRO A 79 3.50 -13.39 -6.11
N ASN A 80 3.03 -13.34 -7.34
CA ASN A 80 2.68 -12.09 -8.00
C ASN A 80 1.38 -11.55 -7.42
N VAL A 81 1.41 -10.28 -6.99
CA VAL A 81 0.26 -9.63 -6.36
C VAL A 81 0.08 -8.23 -6.91
N ALA A 82 -1.17 -7.76 -6.88
CA ALA A 82 -1.50 -6.37 -7.06
C ALA A 82 -2.03 -5.79 -5.75
N VAL A 83 -1.61 -4.57 -5.42
CA VAL A 83 -2.04 -3.88 -4.21
C VAL A 83 -2.61 -2.53 -4.60
N ASN A 84 -3.72 -2.14 -3.99
CA ASN A 84 -4.31 -0.84 -4.18
C ASN A 84 -4.51 -0.15 -2.83
N ILE A 85 -4.04 1.09 -2.73
CA ILE A 85 -4.20 1.97 -1.58
C ILE A 85 -4.98 3.20 -2.06
N ASN A 86 -6.09 3.50 -1.38
CA ASN A 86 -6.94 4.65 -1.70
C ASN A 86 -7.09 5.56 -0.49
N VAL A 87 -7.05 6.85 -0.76
CA VAL A 87 -7.35 7.92 0.19
C VAL A 87 -8.45 8.78 -0.41
N PHE A 88 -9.50 9.00 0.36
CA PHE A 88 -10.56 9.94 0.02
C PHE A 88 -10.45 11.13 0.96
N LEU A 89 -10.35 12.32 0.38
CA LEU A 89 -10.33 13.55 1.15
C LEU A 89 -11.75 14.11 1.20
N ASP A 90 -12.25 14.28 2.43
CA ASP A 90 -13.56 14.90 2.63
C ASP A 90 -13.45 16.40 2.36
N ARG A 91 -14.33 16.91 1.48
CA ARG A 91 -14.49 18.33 1.24
C ARG A 91 -15.54 18.86 2.20
N ALA A 92 -15.12 19.44 3.29
CA ALA A 92 -16.04 20.07 4.23
C ALA A 92 -16.97 21.06 3.50
N GLY A 93 -18.28 20.80 3.57
CA GLY A 93 -19.31 21.63 2.96
C GLY A 93 -19.63 21.34 1.49
N HIS A 94 -18.97 20.37 0.87
CA HIS A 94 -19.28 19.97 -0.50
C HIS A 94 -20.38 18.91 -0.51
N LYS A 95 -21.57 19.28 -0.90
CA LYS A 95 -22.60 18.29 -1.28
C LYS A 95 -22.19 17.74 -2.64
N PRO A 96 -22.21 16.40 -2.84
CA PRO A 96 -21.94 15.82 -4.15
C PRO A 96 -23.01 16.31 -5.13
N TYR A 97 -22.71 17.36 -5.88
CA TYR A 97 -23.61 17.90 -6.88
C TYR A 97 -23.22 17.39 -8.26
N ARG A 98 -24.12 16.67 -8.83
CA ARG A 98 -24.33 16.18 -10.21
C ARG A 98 -23.14 15.84 -11.13
N ASN A 99 -21.94 16.42 -10.97
CA ASN A 99 -20.78 16.16 -11.83
C ASN A 99 -19.42 16.27 -11.11
N GLU A 100 -19.39 16.35 -9.79
CA GLU A 100 -18.14 16.46 -9.06
C GLU A 100 -17.72 15.09 -8.51
N SER A 101 -16.58 14.62 -8.94
CA SER A 101 -15.96 13.42 -8.39
C SER A 101 -15.41 13.71 -7.00
N HIS A 102 -15.43 12.70 -6.13
CA HIS A 102 -14.73 12.77 -4.84
C HIS A 102 -13.25 13.06 -5.06
N ASP A 103 -12.65 13.86 -4.18
CA ASP A 103 -11.21 14.06 -4.19
C ASP A 103 -10.54 12.79 -3.67
N TYR A 104 -9.97 12.04 -4.58
CA TYR A 104 -9.28 10.79 -4.28
C TYR A 104 -7.80 10.87 -4.63
N ARG A 105 -7.02 10.09 -3.91
CA ARG A 105 -5.67 9.73 -4.26
C ARG A 105 -5.54 8.22 -4.21
N SER A 106 -4.86 7.64 -5.17
CA SER A 106 -4.65 6.19 -5.20
C SER A 106 -3.24 5.84 -5.62
N VAL A 107 -2.72 4.79 -4.99
CA VAL A 107 -1.45 4.16 -5.37
C VAL A 107 -1.75 2.70 -5.66
N SER A 108 -1.32 2.22 -6.83
CA SER A 108 -1.36 0.80 -7.18
C SER A 108 0.07 0.29 -7.28
N VAL A 109 0.32 -0.83 -6.65
CA VAL A 109 1.62 -1.51 -6.59
C VAL A 109 1.46 -2.89 -7.20
N PHE A 110 2.32 -3.24 -8.14
CA PHE A 110 2.43 -4.56 -8.72
C PHE A 110 3.79 -5.11 -8.34
N GLY A 111 3.84 -6.30 -7.77
CA GLY A 111 5.09 -6.83 -7.26
C GLY A 111 4.99 -8.26 -6.76
N ARG A 112 6.01 -8.67 -6.03
CA ARG A 112 6.16 -10.04 -5.54
C ARG A 112 6.04 -10.08 -4.03
N ALA A 113 5.19 -10.99 -3.56
CA ALA A 113 4.95 -11.26 -2.15
C ALA A 113 5.89 -12.35 -1.64
N GLU A 114 6.51 -12.15 -0.50
CA GLU A 114 7.35 -13.11 0.22
C GLU A 114 6.85 -13.26 1.64
N ILE A 115 6.71 -14.52 2.09
CA ILE A 115 6.31 -14.82 3.47
C ILE A 115 7.56 -14.89 4.34
N ILE A 116 7.71 -13.92 5.24
CA ILE A 116 8.82 -13.89 6.19
C ILE A 116 8.44 -14.65 7.46
N MET A 117 9.23 -15.66 7.72
CA MET A 117 9.04 -16.53 8.89
C MET A 117 9.73 -15.95 10.12
N PRO A 118 9.32 -16.32 11.35
CA PRO A 118 9.90 -15.81 12.60
C PRO A 118 11.36 -16.20 12.87
N ASP A 119 11.93 -17.15 12.15
CA ASP A 119 13.36 -17.50 12.20
C ASP A 119 14.24 -16.46 11.51
N ARG A 120 13.67 -15.68 10.59
CA ARG A 120 14.27 -14.42 10.07
C ARG A 120 13.92 -13.26 10.98
N GLU A 121 14.33 -13.33 12.25
CA GLU A 121 13.86 -12.46 13.33
C GLU A 121 14.07 -10.99 13.05
N GLU A 122 15.23 -10.59 12.60
CA GLU A 122 15.57 -9.20 12.31
C GLU A 122 14.63 -8.60 11.27
N GLU A 123 14.47 -9.25 10.14
CA GLU A 123 13.59 -8.80 9.06
C GLU A 123 12.11 -8.84 9.44
N PHE A 124 11.71 -9.86 10.21
CA PHE A 124 10.35 -9.96 10.73
C PHE A 124 10.00 -8.78 11.63
N LEU A 125 10.87 -8.45 12.59
CA LEU A 125 10.68 -7.33 13.50
C LEU A 125 10.73 -5.99 12.77
N HIS A 126 11.66 -5.82 11.82
CA HIS A 126 11.73 -4.64 10.97
C HIS A 126 10.40 -4.38 10.22
N GLY A 127 9.86 -5.40 9.56
CA GLY A 127 8.57 -5.31 8.87
C GLY A 127 7.41 -4.98 9.80
N LEU A 128 7.39 -5.58 11.00
CA LEU A 128 6.36 -5.29 12.00
C LEU A 128 6.48 -3.86 12.54
N GLU A 129 7.70 -3.35 12.73
CA GLU A 129 7.93 -1.96 13.12
C GLU A 129 7.48 -0.98 12.03
N CYS A 130 7.77 -1.25 10.75
CA CYS A 130 7.29 -0.45 9.62
C CYS A 130 5.76 -0.36 9.62
N LEU A 131 5.08 -1.49 9.85
CA LEU A 131 3.62 -1.54 9.96
C LEU A 131 3.13 -0.71 11.16
N CYS A 132 3.75 -0.87 12.32
CA CYS A 132 3.39 -0.12 13.52
C CYS A 132 3.60 1.39 13.37
N ARG A 133 4.63 1.83 12.64
CA ARG A 133 4.86 3.25 12.35
C ARG A 133 3.75 3.83 11.49
N ASN A 134 3.38 3.15 10.40
CA ASN A 134 2.33 3.64 9.50
C ASN A 134 0.94 3.65 10.17
N THR A 135 0.68 2.73 11.08
CA THR A 135 -0.61 2.66 11.82
C THR A 135 -0.61 3.42 13.15
N GLY A 136 0.41 4.26 13.42
CA GLY A 136 0.51 5.06 14.64
C GLY A 136 0.68 4.24 15.94
N ARG A 137 1.02 2.96 15.85
CA ARG A 137 1.14 2.04 17.00
C ARG A 137 2.56 1.80 17.47
N TYR A 138 3.55 2.41 16.82
CA TYR A 138 4.95 2.24 17.19
C TYR A 138 5.28 2.98 18.50
N LYS A 139 5.77 2.22 19.50
CA LYS A 139 6.12 2.74 20.83
C LYS A 139 7.60 2.50 21.19
N GLY A 140 8.42 2.13 20.22
CA GLY A 140 9.83 1.81 20.40
C GLY A 140 10.18 0.44 19.84
N PRO A 141 11.47 0.05 19.89
CA PRO A 141 11.97 -1.19 19.30
C PRO A 141 11.20 -2.41 19.81
N LEU A 142 10.76 -3.23 18.87
CA LEU A 142 10.02 -4.45 19.15
C LEU A 142 10.98 -5.59 19.52
N LYS A 143 10.47 -6.53 20.31
CA LYS A 143 11.19 -7.77 20.63
C LYS A 143 10.29 -8.95 20.28
N MET A 144 10.88 -9.98 19.69
CA MET A 144 10.16 -11.18 19.33
C MET A 144 9.57 -11.88 20.56
N THR A 145 8.30 -12.27 20.46
CA THR A 145 7.59 -13.02 21.50
C THR A 145 7.23 -14.41 21.00
N ASP A 146 7.10 -15.37 21.91
CA ASP A 146 6.67 -16.73 21.56
C ASP A 146 5.26 -16.76 20.99
N ASP A 147 4.40 -15.85 21.39
CA ASP A 147 3.06 -15.70 20.81
C ASP A 147 3.11 -15.27 19.36
N TRP A 148 3.95 -14.30 19.00
CA TRP A 148 4.13 -13.87 17.60
C TRP A 148 4.72 -14.98 16.75
N LYS A 149 5.71 -15.72 17.25
CA LYS A 149 6.26 -16.90 16.53
C LYS A 149 5.19 -17.92 16.16
N LYS A 150 4.23 -18.12 17.05
CA LYS A 150 3.14 -19.11 16.87
C LYS A 150 1.99 -18.59 16.02
N ARG A 151 1.69 -17.31 16.03
CA ARG A 151 0.44 -16.73 15.47
C ARG A 151 0.62 -15.85 14.25
N LEU A 152 1.81 -15.29 14.03
CA LEU A 152 2.03 -14.31 12.96
C LEU A 152 3.02 -14.79 11.92
N ARG A 153 2.81 -14.31 10.71
CA ARG A 153 3.77 -14.27 9.60
C ARG A 153 3.80 -12.86 9.06
N MET A 154 4.98 -12.38 8.67
CA MET A 154 5.07 -11.16 7.92
C MET A 154 4.95 -11.45 6.43
N LEU A 155 4.35 -10.53 5.71
CA LEU A 155 4.28 -10.53 4.26
C LEU A 155 5.06 -9.32 3.77
N LYS A 156 6.15 -9.55 3.05
CA LYS A 156 6.93 -8.54 2.35
C LYS A 156 6.47 -8.50 0.90
N ILE A 157 6.06 -7.34 0.41
CA ILE A 157 5.74 -7.16 -1.00
C ILE A 157 6.74 -6.17 -1.57
N THR A 158 7.61 -6.64 -2.46
CA THR A 158 8.59 -5.82 -3.17
C THR A 158 7.98 -5.38 -4.50
N ALA A 159 7.90 -4.07 -4.71
CA ALA A 159 7.30 -3.51 -5.91
C ALA A 159 8.21 -3.69 -7.13
N ASP A 160 7.63 -4.21 -8.21
CA ASP A 160 8.22 -4.18 -9.56
C ASP A 160 7.74 -2.94 -10.33
N GLU A 161 6.48 -2.52 -10.08
CA GLU A 161 5.88 -1.34 -10.68
C GLU A 161 5.02 -0.60 -9.66
N VAL A 162 5.02 0.73 -9.74
CA VAL A 162 4.15 1.60 -8.95
C VAL A 162 3.49 2.60 -9.89
N THR A 163 2.16 2.72 -9.78
CA THR A 163 1.41 3.77 -10.45
C THR A 163 0.58 4.55 -9.43
N ALA A 164 0.48 5.86 -9.61
CA ALA A 164 -0.30 6.69 -8.70
C ALA A 164 -1.08 7.74 -9.47
N LYS A 165 -2.24 8.15 -8.92
CA LYS A 165 -3.10 9.18 -9.49
C LYS A 165 -3.90 9.90 -8.43
N ALA A 166 -4.28 11.14 -8.74
CA ALA A 166 -5.20 11.94 -7.95
C ALA A 166 -6.35 12.47 -8.82
N GLN A 167 -7.50 12.78 -8.23
CA GLN A 167 -8.63 13.41 -8.95
C GLN A 167 -8.24 14.79 -9.51
N TYR A 168 -7.47 15.54 -8.75
CA TYR A 168 -6.91 16.82 -9.17
C TYR A 168 -5.40 16.72 -9.26
N PRO A 169 -4.76 17.47 -10.18
CA PRO A 169 -3.31 17.51 -10.28
C PRO A 169 -2.69 17.84 -8.92
N VAL A 170 -1.63 17.14 -8.57
CA VAL A 170 -0.87 17.33 -7.33
C VAL A 170 0.56 17.67 -7.71
N SER A 171 0.98 18.90 -7.47
CA SER A 171 2.30 19.40 -7.84
C SER A 171 3.36 19.25 -6.74
N GLY A 172 2.97 18.84 -5.52
CA GLY A 172 3.89 18.63 -4.42
C GLY A 172 3.27 18.02 -3.17
N ILE A 173 4.11 17.75 -2.17
CA ILE A 173 3.72 17.07 -0.92
C ILE A 173 2.64 17.86 -0.17
N GLN A 174 2.79 19.18 -0.07
CA GLN A 174 1.81 20.03 0.64
C GLN A 174 0.43 19.90 0.00
N GLU A 175 0.36 20.02 -1.32
CA GLU A 175 -0.88 19.90 -2.07
C GLU A 175 -1.51 18.50 -1.96
N ALA A 176 -0.68 17.45 -1.89
CA ALA A 176 -1.16 16.10 -1.67
C ALA A 176 -1.84 15.92 -0.30
N MET A 177 -1.39 16.64 0.71
CA MET A 177 -1.86 16.53 2.11
C MET A 177 -2.87 17.61 2.50
N MET A 178 -3.03 18.67 1.70
CA MET A 178 -3.95 19.77 2.01
C MET A 178 -5.40 19.36 1.85
N PRO A 179 -6.28 19.78 2.77
CA PRO A 179 -7.70 19.68 2.55
C PRO A 179 -8.12 20.54 1.32
N PRO A 180 -9.11 20.08 0.54
CA PRO A 180 -9.47 20.68 -0.75
C PRO A 180 -9.85 22.18 -0.72
N GLN A 181 -10.19 22.72 0.44
CA GLN A 181 -10.57 24.14 0.59
C GLN A 181 -9.40 25.12 0.43
N GLU A 182 -8.16 24.63 0.59
CA GLU A 182 -6.95 25.46 0.52
C GLU A 182 -6.26 25.38 -0.85
N GLN A 183 -6.81 24.59 -1.78
CA GLN A 183 -6.28 24.39 -3.14
C GLN A 183 -6.90 25.34 -4.20
N ARG A 184 -7.54 26.45 -3.77
CA ARG A 184 -8.16 27.43 -4.69
C ARG A 184 -7.24 28.60 -5.01
#